data_ad8631f317e8ab69e2abc1661a3a6dce
#
_entry.id   ad8631f317e8ab69e2abc1661a3a6dce
#
_cell.length_a   1.000
_cell.length_b   1.000
_cell.length_c   1.000
_cell.angle_alpha   90.00
_cell.angle_beta   90.00
_cell.angle_gamma   90.00
#
_symmetry.space_group_name_H-M   'P 1'
#
loop_
_entity.id
_entity.type
_entity.pdbx_description
1 polymer ?
#
loop_
_entity_poly.entity_id
_entity_poly.type
_entity_poly.pdbx_seq_one_letter_code
_entity_poly.pdbx_strand_id
1 'polypeptide(L)'
;MNFALTRRHLIGATMLAAAALAVPAIAQDKPVLKFSAVFSEQDIRAEMTKKLAEGISENFKLEPYYGGNLFKQGTELVAIQRGNLQMGNIAPQDISKQIPEWSVLTSAYLFRDAAHVSNFFKSETGAEFKKMAEDQLGIHILGPTYFGARHVGLKPEKKINTPEDMAGIKLRMPGGDAWQFLGESIGANPVPVAYAEVYTALQTGAIDGQDNPLPNIKNMKFYEVMSQVVLTSHLIGYDLLVISKSVWDEMSPEQQQAFQAAADEAMKWSEDQHVAQEKTLIDEFKTAGLEIYEPDQEAFRKFAQEKYLNSELAKSWPEGVLEKVAGM
;
A
#
# COMPACT_ATOMS: atom_id res chain seq x y z
N MET A 1 86.75 -38.95 -50.27
CA MET A 1 87.15 -38.62 -48.88
C MET A 1 85.91 -38.13 -48.17
N ASN A 2 85.42 -38.99 -47.27
CA ASN A 2 84.13 -38.80 -46.57
C ASN A 2 84.35 -38.05 -45.28
N PHE A 3 83.42 -37.08 -45.01
CA PHE A 3 83.22 -36.61 -43.66
C PHE A 3 81.74 -36.64 -43.34
N ALA A 4 81.38 -37.46 -42.37
CA ALA A 4 80.05 -37.58 -41.78
C ALA A 4 79.89 -36.51 -40.71
N LEU A 5 78.75 -35.78 -40.76
CA LEU A 5 78.34 -34.85 -39.74
C LEU A 5 77.11 -35.37 -39.02
N THR A 6 77.31 -35.64 -37.73
CA THR A 6 76.29 -36.12 -36.76
C THR A 6 75.31 -35.04 -36.42
N ARG A 7 74.03 -35.35 -36.56
CA ARG A 7 72.92 -34.54 -36.10
C ARG A 7 72.69 -34.74 -34.59
N ARG A 8 72.75 -33.68 -33.82
CA ARG A 8 72.20 -33.60 -32.45
C ARG A 8 70.88 -32.85 -32.48
N HIS A 9 69.80 -33.54 -32.14
CA HIS A 9 68.47 -32.93 -31.91
C HIS A 9 68.43 -32.25 -30.57
N LEU A 10 68.20 -30.92 -30.55
CA LEU A 10 67.73 -30.21 -29.39
C LEU A 10 66.20 -30.08 -29.48
N ILE A 11 65.51 -30.77 -28.54
CA ILE A 11 64.06 -30.58 -28.34
C ILE A 11 63.90 -29.43 -27.35
N GLY A 12 63.51 -28.28 -27.82
CA GLY A 12 63.12 -27.16 -27.01
C GLY A 12 61.63 -27.27 -26.67
N ALA A 13 61.31 -27.60 -25.42
CA ALA A 13 59.96 -27.57 -24.92
C ALA A 13 59.57 -26.13 -24.61
N THR A 14 58.73 -25.54 -25.44
CA THR A 14 58.11 -24.21 -25.21
C THR A 14 56.90 -24.44 -24.28
N MET A 15 57.02 -24.15 -22.97
CA MET A 15 55.88 -23.99 -22.08
C MET A 15 55.17 -22.68 -22.39
N LEU A 16 53.99 -22.75 -23.03
CA LEU A 16 53.02 -21.65 -23.05
C LEU A 16 52.37 -21.53 -21.68
N ALA A 17 52.81 -20.56 -20.89
CA ALA A 17 52.07 -20.16 -19.69
C ALA A 17 50.84 -19.37 -20.14
N ALA A 18 49.66 -20.01 -20.08
CA ALA A 18 48.37 -19.32 -20.21
C ALA A 18 48.16 -18.46 -18.95
N ALA A 19 48.52 -17.17 -19.03
CA ALA A 19 48.10 -16.18 -18.04
C ALA A 19 46.61 -15.97 -18.22
N ALA A 20 45.80 -16.60 -17.36
CA ALA A 20 44.40 -16.26 -17.21
C ALA A 20 44.32 -14.79 -16.73
N LEU A 21 44.00 -13.87 -17.64
CA LEU A 21 43.62 -12.53 -17.29
C LEU A 21 42.34 -12.64 -16.50
N ALA A 22 42.44 -12.60 -15.17
CA ALA A 22 41.32 -12.35 -14.30
C ALA A 22 40.84 -10.91 -14.62
N VAL A 23 39.84 -10.77 -15.48
CA VAL A 23 39.10 -9.53 -15.68
C VAL A 23 38.45 -9.25 -14.32
N PRO A 24 38.78 -8.11 -13.65
CA PRO A 24 38.05 -7.76 -12.44
C PRO A 24 36.55 -7.70 -12.82
N ALA A 25 35.72 -8.48 -12.18
CA ALA A 25 34.29 -8.33 -12.26
C ALA A 25 33.98 -6.89 -11.82
N ILE A 26 33.69 -6.01 -12.76
CA ILE A 26 33.16 -4.69 -12.45
C ILE A 26 31.84 -5.01 -11.74
N ALA A 27 31.79 -4.73 -10.44
CA ALA A 27 30.55 -4.84 -9.68
C ALA A 27 29.56 -3.92 -10.42
N GLN A 28 28.64 -4.52 -11.14
CA GLN A 28 27.59 -3.76 -11.84
C GLN A 28 26.74 -3.13 -10.75
N ASP A 29 26.59 -1.80 -10.76
CA ASP A 29 25.75 -1.11 -9.82
C ASP A 29 24.35 -1.71 -9.88
N LYS A 30 23.81 -2.09 -8.70
CA LYS A 30 22.49 -2.71 -8.63
C LYS A 30 21.42 -1.75 -9.15
N PRO A 31 20.43 -2.24 -9.90
CA PRO A 31 19.31 -1.42 -10.32
C PRO A 31 18.66 -0.74 -9.11
N VAL A 32 18.40 0.57 -9.25
CA VAL A 32 17.76 1.37 -8.21
C VAL A 32 16.26 1.36 -8.40
N LEU A 33 15.53 0.96 -7.36
CA LEU A 33 14.08 0.98 -7.31
C LEU A 33 13.63 2.14 -6.40
N LYS A 34 13.13 3.22 -6.98
CA LYS A 34 12.51 4.31 -6.22
C LYS A 34 11.14 3.84 -5.74
N PHE A 35 10.90 4.00 -4.45
CA PHE A 35 9.63 3.73 -3.79
C PHE A 35 9.01 5.03 -3.27
N SER A 36 7.75 5.31 -3.57
CA SER A 36 7.03 6.48 -3.06
C SER A 36 5.86 6.06 -2.19
N ALA A 37 5.71 6.73 -1.05
CA ALA A 37 4.59 6.54 -0.13
C ALA A 37 4.14 7.85 0.51
N VAL A 38 2.84 7.91 0.82
CA VAL A 38 2.23 9.07 1.50
C VAL A 38 2.39 9.01 3.01
N PHE A 39 2.57 7.82 3.59
CA PHE A 39 2.79 7.67 5.02
C PHE A 39 4.15 8.25 5.46
N SER A 40 4.24 8.64 6.72
CA SER A 40 5.46 9.23 7.30
C SER A 40 6.54 8.19 7.57
N GLU A 41 7.76 8.65 7.80
CA GLU A 41 8.90 7.78 8.16
C GLU A 41 8.73 7.07 9.51
N GLN A 42 7.80 7.55 10.36
CA GLN A 42 7.45 6.96 11.65
C GLN A 42 6.38 5.85 11.53
N ASP A 43 5.82 5.64 10.35
CA ASP A 43 4.82 4.61 10.10
C ASP A 43 5.45 3.20 10.13
N ILE A 44 4.71 2.21 10.62
CA ILE A 44 5.14 0.80 10.61
C ILE A 44 5.50 0.35 9.19
N ARG A 45 4.78 0.85 8.17
CA ARG A 45 5.07 0.55 6.76
C ARG A 45 6.41 1.10 6.28
N ALA A 46 6.96 2.14 6.92
CA ALA A 46 8.32 2.59 6.62
C ALA A 46 9.36 1.55 7.07
N GLU A 47 9.16 0.91 8.21
CA GLU A 47 10.01 -0.20 8.66
C GLU A 47 9.80 -1.46 7.79
N MET A 48 8.56 -1.74 7.36
CA MET A 48 8.28 -2.75 6.34
C MET A 48 9.12 -2.52 5.07
N THR A 49 9.18 -1.27 4.61
CA THR A 49 9.97 -0.90 3.41
C THR A 49 11.46 -1.15 3.61
N LYS A 50 12.00 -0.92 4.82
CA LYS A 50 13.40 -1.24 5.15
C LYS A 50 13.66 -2.74 5.13
N LYS A 51 12.74 -3.54 5.71
CA LYS A 51 12.84 -5.01 5.67
C LYS A 51 12.81 -5.55 4.24
N LEU A 52 11.93 -5.00 3.40
CA LEU A 52 11.93 -5.31 1.97
C LEU A 52 13.28 -4.95 1.33
N ALA A 53 13.81 -3.74 1.61
CA ALA A 53 15.11 -3.30 1.08
C ALA A 53 16.25 -4.24 1.46
N GLU A 54 16.26 -4.73 2.70
CA GLU A 54 17.22 -5.71 3.18
C GLU A 54 17.06 -7.05 2.44
N GLY A 55 15.82 -7.55 2.32
CA GLY A 55 15.51 -8.83 1.67
C GLY A 55 15.86 -8.89 0.18
N ILE A 56 15.76 -7.75 -0.53
CA ILE A 56 16.09 -7.66 -1.97
C ILE A 56 17.51 -7.13 -2.24
N SER A 57 18.29 -6.85 -1.19
CA SER A 57 19.58 -6.15 -1.27
C SER A 57 20.64 -6.87 -2.09
N GLU A 58 20.51 -8.17 -2.34
CA GLU A 58 21.41 -8.92 -3.19
C GLU A 58 21.36 -8.44 -4.66
N ASN A 59 20.15 -8.17 -5.17
CA ASN A 59 19.93 -7.87 -6.58
C ASN A 59 19.54 -6.41 -6.85
N PHE A 60 18.97 -5.70 -5.87
CA PHE A 60 18.39 -4.37 -6.06
C PHE A 60 18.78 -3.42 -4.92
N LYS A 61 18.73 -2.10 -5.21
CA LYS A 61 18.79 -1.03 -4.22
C LYS A 61 17.43 -0.35 -4.14
N LEU A 62 16.74 -0.47 -3.01
CA LEU A 62 15.50 0.27 -2.78
C LEU A 62 15.80 1.67 -2.25
N GLU A 63 15.22 2.71 -2.86
CA GLU A 63 15.29 4.10 -2.40
C GLU A 63 13.89 4.60 -2.03
N PRO A 64 13.52 4.58 -0.72
CA PRO A 64 12.22 5.01 -0.27
C PRO A 64 12.12 6.52 -0.11
N TYR A 65 10.96 7.07 -0.48
CA TYR A 65 10.55 8.46 -0.29
C TYR A 65 9.20 8.48 0.42
N TYR A 66 9.15 9.03 1.62
CA TYR A 66 7.97 9.06 2.49
C TYR A 66 7.30 10.45 2.51
N GLY A 67 6.09 10.53 3.08
CA GLY A 67 5.36 11.79 3.31
C GLY A 67 4.83 12.45 2.05
N GLY A 68 4.74 11.74 0.93
CA GLY A 68 4.33 12.32 -0.35
C GLY A 68 5.36 13.28 -0.95
N ASN A 69 6.64 13.19 -0.53
CA ASN A 69 7.70 14.13 -0.95
C ASN A 69 8.14 13.95 -2.40
N LEU A 70 8.10 12.71 -2.94
CA LEU A 70 8.48 12.45 -4.32
C LEU A 70 7.27 12.62 -5.26
N PHE A 71 6.14 12.04 -4.89
CA PHE A 71 4.86 12.16 -5.58
C PHE A 71 3.75 12.45 -4.58
N LYS A 72 2.84 13.35 -4.92
CA LYS A 72 1.68 13.69 -4.07
C LYS A 72 0.69 12.52 -4.04
N GLN A 73 -0.04 12.41 -2.91
CA GLN A 73 -1.08 11.39 -2.73
C GLN A 73 -2.00 11.27 -3.96
N GLY A 74 -2.12 10.06 -4.49
CA GLY A 74 -2.97 9.72 -5.63
C GLY A 74 -2.36 10.01 -7.00
N THR A 75 -1.05 10.38 -7.07
CA THR A 75 -0.32 10.57 -8.35
C THR A 75 0.74 9.50 -8.60
N GLU A 76 1.01 8.64 -7.62
CA GLU A 76 2.05 7.61 -7.66
C GLU A 76 1.77 6.57 -8.76
N LEU A 77 0.52 6.13 -8.92
CA LEU A 77 0.14 5.18 -9.97
C LEU A 77 0.50 5.70 -11.36
N VAL A 78 0.15 6.95 -11.64
CA VAL A 78 0.48 7.59 -12.93
C VAL A 78 2.00 7.74 -13.11
N ALA A 79 2.74 7.97 -12.02
CA ALA A 79 4.21 8.04 -12.08
C ALA A 79 4.82 6.67 -12.43
N ILE A 80 4.28 5.57 -11.89
CA ILE A 80 4.70 4.21 -12.25
C ILE A 80 4.40 3.92 -13.72
N GLN A 81 3.19 4.22 -14.18
CA GLN A 81 2.77 4.03 -15.57
C GLN A 81 3.67 4.77 -16.59
N ARG A 82 4.21 5.93 -16.18
CA ARG A 82 5.11 6.75 -17.00
C ARG A 82 6.59 6.37 -16.87
N GLY A 83 6.93 5.36 -16.07
CA GLY A 83 8.30 4.93 -15.80
C GLY A 83 9.12 5.86 -14.89
N ASN A 84 8.48 6.85 -14.26
CA ASN A 84 9.14 7.80 -13.36
C ASN A 84 9.31 7.27 -11.93
N LEU A 85 8.61 6.20 -11.59
CA LEU A 85 8.61 5.53 -10.30
C LEU A 85 8.59 4.02 -10.52
N GLN A 86 9.36 3.25 -9.73
CA GLN A 86 9.44 1.80 -9.88
C GLN A 86 8.48 1.08 -8.92
N MET A 87 8.27 1.60 -7.71
CA MET A 87 7.46 0.95 -6.67
C MET A 87 6.66 1.97 -5.86
N GLY A 88 5.56 1.52 -5.28
CA GLY A 88 4.76 2.35 -4.38
C GLY A 88 3.74 1.57 -3.58
N ASN A 89 3.14 2.25 -2.61
CA ASN A 89 1.92 1.82 -1.93
C ASN A 89 0.74 2.54 -2.58
N ILE A 90 -0.14 1.78 -3.24
CA ILE A 90 -1.25 2.32 -4.03
C ILE A 90 -2.57 1.93 -3.39
N ALA A 91 -3.41 2.90 -3.07
CA ALA A 91 -4.75 2.63 -2.57
C ALA A 91 -5.63 2.01 -3.68
N PRO A 92 -6.50 1.03 -3.37
CA PRO A 92 -7.43 0.46 -4.35
C PRO A 92 -8.35 1.51 -4.98
N GLN A 93 -8.63 2.60 -4.26
CA GLN A 93 -9.37 3.76 -4.77
C GLN A 93 -8.64 4.49 -5.91
N ASP A 94 -7.30 4.47 -5.93
CA ASP A 94 -6.54 5.06 -7.03
C ASP A 94 -6.55 4.16 -8.26
N ILE A 95 -6.59 2.84 -8.09
CA ILE A 95 -6.79 1.88 -9.17
C ILE A 95 -8.20 2.04 -9.77
N SER A 96 -9.23 2.19 -8.93
CA SER A 96 -10.62 2.30 -9.37
C SER A 96 -10.89 3.54 -10.26
N LYS A 97 -10.04 4.57 -10.21
CA LYS A 97 -10.11 5.71 -11.13
C LYS A 97 -9.93 5.32 -12.60
N GLN A 98 -9.20 4.23 -12.87
CA GLN A 98 -8.87 3.77 -14.22
C GLN A 98 -9.51 2.42 -14.54
N ILE A 99 -9.79 1.59 -13.52
CA ILE A 99 -10.47 0.31 -13.61
C ILE A 99 -11.70 0.35 -12.70
N PRO A 100 -12.88 0.75 -13.21
CA PRO A 100 -14.09 0.94 -12.39
C PRO A 100 -14.52 -0.30 -11.60
N GLU A 101 -14.22 -1.51 -12.07
CA GLU A 101 -14.49 -2.78 -11.39
C GLU A 101 -13.81 -2.86 -10.01
N TRP A 102 -12.66 -2.22 -9.85
CA TRP A 102 -11.94 -2.15 -8.58
C TRP A 102 -12.68 -1.36 -7.51
N SER A 103 -13.69 -0.56 -7.88
CA SER A 103 -14.48 0.21 -6.91
C SER A 103 -15.20 -0.67 -5.88
N VAL A 104 -15.50 -1.92 -6.19
CA VAL A 104 -16.06 -2.87 -5.22
C VAL A 104 -15.12 -3.05 -4.02
N LEU A 105 -13.81 -3.12 -4.25
CA LEU A 105 -12.78 -3.33 -3.21
C LEU A 105 -12.57 -2.10 -2.31
N THR A 106 -13.24 -0.99 -2.64
CA THR A 106 -13.20 0.27 -1.87
C THR A 106 -14.46 0.47 -1.03
N SER A 107 -15.40 -0.49 -1.08
CA SER A 107 -16.71 -0.36 -0.44
C SER A 107 -16.62 -0.48 1.08
N ALA A 108 -17.36 0.37 1.77
CA ALA A 108 -17.48 0.30 3.22
C ALA A 108 -18.01 -1.08 3.66
N TYR A 109 -17.45 -1.61 4.74
CA TYR A 109 -17.83 -2.88 5.36
C TYR A 109 -17.71 -4.12 4.46
N LEU A 110 -16.95 -4.06 3.35
CA LEU A 110 -16.70 -5.22 2.49
C LEU A 110 -15.82 -6.26 3.19
N PHE A 111 -14.67 -5.83 3.69
CA PHE A 111 -13.74 -6.70 4.40
C PHE A 111 -13.98 -6.63 5.92
N ARG A 112 -13.77 -7.75 6.62
CA ARG A 112 -13.96 -7.87 8.07
C ARG A 112 -12.71 -7.52 8.86
N ASP A 113 -11.55 -7.94 8.36
CA ASP A 113 -10.25 -7.85 9.03
C ASP A 113 -9.07 -8.04 8.06
N ALA A 114 -7.85 -7.99 8.57
CA ALA A 114 -6.62 -8.19 7.81
C ALA A 114 -6.56 -9.56 7.11
N ALA A 115 -6.98 -10.62 7.81
CA ALA A 115 -6.96 -11.98 7.25
C ALA A 115 -7.91 -12.10 6.06
N HIS A 116 -9.08 -11.46 6.13
CA HIS A 116 -10.04 -11.45 5.05
C HIS A 116 -9.49 -10.76 3.79
N VAL A 117 -8.81 -9.61 3.95
CA VAL A 117 -8.11 -8.93 2.83
C VAL A 117 -7.03 -9.85 2.25
N SER A 118 -6.17 -10.43 3.09
CA SER A 118 -5.10 -11.33 2.65
C SER A 118 -5.64 -12.56 1.93
N ASN A 119 -6.73 -13.17 2.42
CA ASN A 119 -7.37 -14.32 1.78
C ASN A 119 -7.96 -13.96 0.42
N PHE A 120 -8.59 -12.79 0.31
CA PHE A 120 -9.09 -12.29 -0.98
C PHE A 120 -7.97 -12.22 -2.02
N PHE A 121 -6.86 -11.55 -1.72
CA PHE A 121 -5.76 -11.40 -2.69
C PHE A 121 -5.01 -12.69 -3.00
N LYS A 122 -5.20 -13.75 -2.21
CA LYS A 122 -4.70 -15.11 -2.48
C LYS A 122 -5.70 -15.99 -3.24
N SER A 123 -6.97 -15.58 -3.34
CA SER A 123 -8.02 -16.32 -4.03
C SER A 123 -7.95 -16.19 -5.54
N GLU A 124 -8.72 -17.03 -6.26
CA GLU A 124 -8.90 -16.93 -7.71
C GLU A 124 -9.46 -15.58 -8.12
N THR A 125 -10.49 -15.08 -7.42
CA THR A 125 -11.05 -13.74 -7.66
C THR A 125 -10.01 -12.64 -7.46
N GLY A 126 -9.20 -12.71 -6.40
CA GLY A 126 -8.10 -11.76 -6.19
C GLY A 126 -7.03 -11.82 -7.29
N ALA A 127 -6.77 -13.02 -7.84
CA ALA A 127 -5.86 -13.17 -8.97
C ALA A 127 -6.43 -12.51 -10.25
N GLU A 128 -7.74 -12.60 -10.50
CA GLU A 128 -8.42 -11.89 -11.59
C GLU A 128 -8.24 -10.36 -11.46
N PHE A 129 -8.45 -9.81 -10.26
CA PHE A 129 -8.25 -8.38 -10.01
C PHE A 129 -6.78 -7.95 -10.19
N LYS A 130 -5.82 -8.73 -9.69
CA LYS A 130 -4.39 -8.47 -9.93
C LYS A 130 -4.06 -8.48 -11.40
N LYS A 131 -4.59 -9.45 -12.14
CA LYS A 131 -4.39 -9.52 -13.59
C LYS A 131 -4.98 -8.31 -14.34
N MET A 132 -6.16 -7.82 -13.95
CA MET A 132 -6.72 -6.59 -14.52
C MET A 132 -5.76 -5.40 -14.33
N ALA A 133 -5.16 -5.26 -13.13
CA ALA A 133 -4.21 -4.20 -12.86
C ALA A 133 -2.92 -4.35 -13.69
N GLU A 134 -2.41 -5.56 -13.85
CA GLU A 134 -1.26 -5.83 -14.72
C GLU A 134 -1.53 -5.47 -16.17
N ASP A 135 -2.64 -5.94 -16.72
CA ASP A 135 -2.98 -5.80 -18.14
C ASP A 135 -3.32 -4.34 -18.51
N GLN A 136 -4.02 -3.61 -17.61
CA GLN A 136 -4.52 -2.28 -17.94
C GLN A 136 -3.64 -1.14 -17.42
N LEU A 137 -2.93 -1.36 -16.31
CA LEU A 137 -2.15 -0.31 -15.65
C LEU A 137 -0.64 -0.51 -15.71
N GLY A 138 -0.17 -1.68 -16.14
CA GLY A 138 1.25 -1.99 -16.20
C GLY A 138 1.92 -2.05 -14.82
N ILE A 139 1.19 -2.49 -13.80
CA ILE A 139 1.71 -2.70 -12.43
C ILE A 139 1.59 -4.17 -12.04
N HIS A 140 2.59 -4.69 -11.35
CA HIS A 140 2.52 -5.99 -10.69
C HIS A 140 2.23 -5.78 -9.20
N ILE A 141 1.18 -6.43 -8.67
CA ILE A 141 0.76 -6.31 -7.27
C ILE A 141 1.40 -7.45 -6.46
N LEU A 142 2.35 -7.09 -5.60
CA LEU A 142 3.03 -8.02 -4.69
C LEU A 142 2.07 -8.52 -3.59
N GLY A 143 1.24 -7.64 -3.04
CA GLY A 143 0.24 -7.99 -2.05
C GLY A 143 -0.38 -6.80 -1.33
N PRO A 144 -1.37 -7.03 -0.46
CA PRO A 144 -1.97 -6.01 0.37
C PRO A 144 -1.09 -5.68 1.58
N THR A 145 -0.99 -4.40 1.91
CA THR A 145 -0.36 -3.89 3.14
C THR A 145 -1.44 -3.36 4.07
N TYR A 146 -1.84 -4.16 5.04
CA TYR A 146 -2.81 -3.78 6.07
C TYR A 146 -2.23 -2.71 7.00
N PHE A 147 -3.05 -1.72 7.39
CA PHE A 147 -2.64 -0.68 8.34
C PHE A 147 -3.73 -0.30 9.36
N GLY A 148 -4.80 -1.10 9.50
CA GLY A 148 -5.79 -0.97 10.56
C GLY A 148 -7.21 -0.71 10.07
N ALA A 149 -8.20 -0.92 10.95
CA ALA A 149 -9.57 -0.52 10.71
C ALA A 149 -9.70 1.01 10.77
N ARG A 150 -10.44 1.60 9.83
CA ARG A 150 -10.63 3.05 9.73
C ARG A 150 -11.80 3.49 10.61
N HIS A 151 -11.57 4.59 11.31
CA HIS A 151 -12.50 5.21 12.24
C HIS A 151 -12.64 6.71 11.94
N VAL A 152 -13.72 7.30 12.41
CA VAL A 152 -13.94 8.75 12.28
C VAL A 152 -13.35 9.46 13.50
N GLY A 153 -12.39 10.35 13.26
CA GLY A 153 -11.86 11.25 14.27
C GLY A 153 -12.40 12.67 14.07
N LEU A 154 -12.94 13.30 15.11
CA LEU A 154 -13.58 14.61 15.04
C LEU A 154 -12.94 15.62 15.98
N LYS A 155 -12.90 16.88 15.52
CA LYS A 155 -12.53 18.04 16.34
C LYS A 155 -13.69 18.54 17.20
N PRO A 156 -14.94 18.69 16.69
CA PRO A 156 -16.06 19.10 17.52
C PRO A 156 -16.52 17.97 18.46
N GLU A 157 -16.99 18.35 19.66
CA GLU A 157 -17.59 17.45 20.66
C GLU A 157 -19.05 17.15 20.30
N LYS A 158 -19.28 16.61 19.10
CA LYS A 158 -20.61 16.20 18.63
C LYS A 158 -20.76 14.71 18.76
N LYS A 159 -21.72 14.23 19.58
CA LYS A 159 -22.00 12.80 19.71
C LYS A 159 -22.50 12.24 18.37
N ILE A 160 -21.85 11.18 17.93
CA ILE A 160 -22.19 10.47 16.69
C ILE A 160 -22.59 9.04 17.09
N ASN A 161 -23.84 8.70 16.83
CA ASN A 161 -24.32 7.33 17.05
C ASN A 161 -24.81 6.67 15.76
N THR A 162 -25.37 7.44 14.82
CA THR A 162 -25.88 6.94 13.55
C THR A 162 -25.34 7.78 12.38
N PRO A 163 -25.47 7.34 11.12
CA PRO A 163 -25.02 8.11 9.95
C PRO A 163 -25.67 9.49 9.85
N GLU A 164 -26.91 9.66 10.32
CA GLU A 164 -27.62 10.93 10.32
C GLU A 164 -26.92 11.97 11.19
N ASP A 165 -26.27 11.54 12.27
CA ASP A 165 -25.48 12.42 13.13
C ASP A 165 -24.26 13.00 12.40
N MET A 166 -23.79 12.35 11.34
CA MET A 166 -22.68 12.83 10.52
C MET A 166 -23.07 13.98 9.59
N ALA A 167 -24.37 14.27 9.47
CA ALA A 167 -24.84 15.35 8.58
C ALA A 167 -24.19 16.70 8.92
N GLY A 168 -23.65 17.36 7.89
CA GLY A 168 -22.96 18.64 8.00
C GLY A 168 -21.50 18.57 8.45
N ILE A 169 -21.00 17.41 8.88
CA ILE A 169 -19.59 17.22 9.25
C ILE A 169 -18.72 17.27 7.99
N LYS A 170 -17.83 18.24 7.91
CA LYS A 170 -16.79 18.34 6.88
C LYS A 170 -15.70 17.30 7.19
N LEU A 171 -15.91 16.07 6.70
CA LEU A 171 -14.98 14.97 6.91
C LEU A 171 -13.90 14.97 5.83
N ARG A 172 -12.67 15.10 6.22
CA ARG A 172 -11.56 14.95 5.26
C ARG A 172 -11.52 13.54 4.70
N MET A 173 -11.45 13.49 3.39
CA MET A 173 -11.13 12.28 2.64
C MET A 173 -9.91 12.53 1.74
N PRO A 174 -9.18 11.48 1.31
CA PRO A 174 -8.26 11.61 0.18
C PRO A 174 -8.97 12.08 -1.09
N GLY A 175 -8.23 12.55 -2.09
CA GLY A 175 -8.80 12.99 -3.37
C GLY A 175 -9.24 11.81 -4.25
N GLY A 176 -10.38 11.95 -4.92
CA GLY A 176 -10.94 10.97 -5.87
C GLY A 176 -12.34 10.51 -5.50
N ASP A 177 -13.12 10.15 -6.53
CA ASP A 177 -14.56 9.91 -6.40
C ASP A 177 -14.89 8.77 -5.43
N ALA A 178 -14.14 7.66 -5.47
CA ALA A 178 -14.36 6.53 -4.54
C ALA A 178 -14.12 6.92 -3.08
N TRP A 179 -13.14 7.81 -2.79
CA TRP A 179 -12.92 8.34 -1.46
C TRP A 179 -14.03 9.29 -1.02
N GLN A 180 -14.46 10.21 -1.92
CA GLN A 180 -15.56 11.10 -1.62
C GLN A 180 -16.84 10.31 -1.35
N PHE A 181 -17.14 9.31 -2.19
CA PHE A 181 -18.28 8.45 -2.01
C PHE A 181 -18.24 7.66 -0.69
N LEU A 182 -17.06 7.20 -0.25
CA LEU A 182 -16.89 6.56 1.06
C LEU A 182 -17.35 7.53 2.19
N GLY A 183 -16.93 8.78 2.16
CA GLY A 183 -17.36 9.77 3.14
C GLY A 183 -18.88 10.01 3.12
N GLU A 184 -19.48 10.10 1.93
CA GLU A 184 -20.94 10.21 1.77
C GLU A 184 -21.67 8.95 2.25
N SER A 185 -21.08 7.77 2.06
CA SER A 185 -21.68 6.49 2.45
C SER A 185 -21.75 6.28 3.96
N ILE A 186 -21.06 7.10 4.75
CA ILE A 186 -21.16 7.13 6.21
C ILE A 186 -21.88 8.38 6.73
N GLY A 187 -22.54 9.14 5.84
CA GLY A 187 -23.40 10.29 6.19
C GLY A 187 -22.69 11.63 6.28
N ALA A 188 -21.38 11.71 6.02
CA ALA A 188 -20.60 12.94 6.13
C ALA A 188 -20.63 13.79 4.86
N ASN A 189 -20.12 15.02 4.96
CA ASN A 189 -19.80 15.90 3.84
C ASN A 189 -18.30 15.78 3.56
N PRO A 190 -17.87 14.98 2.57
CA PRO A 190 -16.45 14.74 2.31
C PRO A 190 -15.76 15.98 1.74
N VAL A 191 -14.52 16.23 2.19
CA VAL A 191 -13.67 17.32 1.73
C VAL A 191 -12.31 16.74 1.32
N PRO A 192 -11.90 16.87 0.05
CA PRO A 192 -10.64 16.34 -0.43
C PRO A 192 -9.46 17.18 0.09
N VAL A 193 -8.59 16.55 0.90
CA VAL A 193 -7.35 17.17 1.41
C VAL A 193 -6.23 16.12 1.37
N ALA A 194 -5.04 16.50 0.89
CA ALA A 194 -3.89 15.62 0.87
C ALA A 194 -3.47 15.20 2.30
N TYR A 195 -2.95 13.97 2.47
CA TYR A 195 -2.67 13.39 3.78
C TYR A 195 -1.73 14.25 4.64
N ALA A 196 -0.69 14.81 4.03
CA ALA A 196 0.28 15.67 4.73
C ALA A 196 -0.34 17.00 5.24
N GLU A 197 -1.49 17.41 4.71
CA GLU A 197 -2.14 18.70 5.03
C GLU A 197 -3.23 18.54 6.12
N VAL A 198 -3.58 17.30 6.50
CA VAL A 198 -4.72 17.01 7.37
C VAL A 198 -4.56 17.61 8.77
N TYR A 199 -3.38 17.54 9.38
CA TYR A 199 -3.14 18.13 10.70
C TYR A 199 -3.44 19.64 10.72
N THR A 200 -2.91 20.36 9.74
CA THR A 200 -3.13 21.81 9.62
C THR A 200 -4.61 22.13 9.32
N ALA A 201 -5.27 21.33 8.47
CA ALA A 201 -6.68 21.53 8.15
C ALA A 201 -7.58 21.30 9.37
N LEU A 202 -7.30 20.30 10.23
CA LEU A 202 -7.97 20.10 11.52
C LEU A 202 -7.68 21.25 12.48
N GLN A 203 -6.42 21.62 12.62
CA GLN A 203 -6.00 22.68 13.54
C GLN A 203 -6.72 24.01 13.24
N THR A 204 -6.76 24.41 11.96
CA THR A 204 -7.41 25.65 11.51
C THR A 204 -8.94 25.58 11.45
N GLY A 205 -9.55 24.38 11.51
CA GLY A 205 -10.99 24.18 11.36
C GLY A 205 -11.48 24.26 9.91
N ALA A 206 -10.59 24.11 8.94
CA ALA A 206 -10.98 23.97 7.53
C ALA A 206 -11.80 22.70 7.29
N ILE A 207 -11.53 21.66 8.09
CA ILE A 207 -12.29 20.42 8.20
C ILE A 207 -12.69 20.17 9.66
N ASP A 208 -13.77 19.43 9.88
CA ASP A 208 -14.27 19.08 11.21
C ASP A 208 -13.72 17.73 11.70
N GLY A 209 -13.29 16.88 10.78
CA GLY A 209 -12.77 15.55 11.10
C GLY A 209 -12.03 14.92 9.94
N GLN A 210 -11.55 13.73 10.19
CA GLN A 210 -10.85 12.86 9.24
C GLN A 210 -11.21 11.39 9.51
N ASP A 211 -11.00 10.50 8.54
CA ASP A 211 -11.08 9.07 8.72
C ASP A 211 -9.69 8.43 8.56
N ASN A 212 -9.26 7.65 9.52
CA ASN A 212 -8.03 6.85 9.45
C ASN A 212 -8.04 5.74 10.51
N PRO A 213 -7.18 4.74 10.34
CA PRO A 213 -6.83 3.81 11.42
C PRO A 213 -6.12 4.49 12.58
N LEU A 214 -6.22 3.88 13.76
CA LEU A 214 -5.59 4.42 14.98
C LEU A 214 -4.07 4.61 14.85
N PRO A 215 -3.29 3.71 14.21
CA PRO A 215 -1.87 3.94 13.99
C PRO A 215 -1.58 5.21 13.19
N ASN A 216 -2.38 5.50 12.17
CA ASN A 216 -2.23 6.71 11.36
C ASN A 216 -2.54 7.98 12.16
N ILE A 217 -3.58 7.93 13.02
CA ILE A 217 -3.94 9.02 13.95
C ILE A 217 -2.76 9.34 14.87
N LYS A 218 -2.08 8.29 15.38
CA LYS A 218 -0.88 8.42 16.21
C LYS A 218 0.30 9.02 15.44
N ASN A 219 0.66 8.41 14.32
CA ASN A 219 1.86 8.78 13.55
C ASN A 219 1.81 10.23 13.03
N MET A 220 0.61 10.70 12.65
CA MET A 220 0.38 12.06 12.17
C MET A 220 -0.04 13.03 13.28
N LYS A 221 -0.09 12.55 14.54
CA LYS A 221 -0.46 13.33 15.72
C LYS A 221 -1.84 13.99 15.62
N PHE A 222 -2.76 13.42 14.86
CA PHE A 222 -4.10 13.99 14.72
C PHE A 222 -4.84 14.07 16.06
N TYR A 223 -4.52 13.17 17.02
CA TYR A 223 -5.07 13.19 18.37
C TYR A 223 -4.81 14.51 19.12
N GLU A 224 -3.80 15.31 18.76
CA GLU A 224 -3.52 16.61 19.37
C GLU A 224 -4.52 17.70 18.96
N VAL A 225 -5.24 17.50 17.85
CA VAL A 225 -6.14 18.49 17.21
C VAL A 225 -7.57 17.98 17.04
N MET A 226 -7.88 16.83 17.66
CA MET A 226 -9.22 16.23 17.72
C MET A 226 -9.66 16.07 19.18
N SER A 227 -10.98 15.97 19.43
CA SER A 227 -11.56 15.72 20.74
C SER A 227 -12.03 14.27 20.92
N GLN A 228 -12.30 13.56 19.84
CA GLN A 228 -12.93 12.24 19.89
C GLN A 228 -12.55 11.34 18.71
N VAL A 229 -12.66 10.02 18.93
CA VAL A 229 -12.64 9.00 17.89
C VAL A 229 -13.88 8.12 18.02
N VAL A 230 -14.68 8.09 16.96
CA VAL A 230 -15.87 7.24 16.84
C VAL A 230 -15.44 5.96 16.14
N LEU A 231 -15.51 4.82 16.82
CA LEU A 231 -15.05 3.53 16.32
C LEU A 231 -16.02 2.93 15.29
N THR A 232 -16.19 3.60 14.17
CA THR A 232 -17.10 3.19 13.09
C THR A 232 -16.68 1.92 12.37
N SER A 233 -15.39 1.61 12.33
CA SER A 233 -14.81 0.45 11.60
C SER A 233 -15.34 0.29 10.17
N HIS A 234 -15.62 1.42 9.50
CA HIS A 234 -16.36 1.45 8.24
C HIS A 234 -15.58 0.95 7.04
N LEU A 235 -14.24 0.88 7.14
CA LEU A 235 -13.37 0.34 6.10
C LEU A 235 -12.14 -0.32 6.73
N ILE A 236 -11.76 -1.48 6.23
CA ILE A 236 -10.44 -2.04 6.53
C ILE A 236 -9.41 -1.30 5.68
N GLY A 237 -8.47 -0.65 6.36
CA GLY A 237 -7.39 0.11 5.73
C GLY A 237 -6.31 -0.81 5.19
N TYR A 238 -6.14 -0.81 3.89
CA TYR A 238 -5.01 -1.45 3.21
C TYR A 238 -4.65 -0.67 1.95
N ASP A 239 -3.38 -0.72 1.61
CA ASP A 239 -2.87 -0.32 0.30
C ASP A 239 -2.30 -1.57 -0.40
N LEU A 240 -1.89 -1.42 -1.63
CA LEU A 240 -1.24 -2.46 -2.40
C LEU A 240 0.23 -2.10 -2.59
N LEU A 241 1.12 -3.00 -2.17
CA LEU A 241 2.53 -2.91 -2.51
C LEU A 241 2.67 -3.32 -3.97
N VAL A 242 3.09 -2.36 -4.81
CA VAL A 242 3.18 -2.57 -6.25
C VAL A 242 4.57 -2.28 -6.78
N ILE A 243 4.91 -2.95 -7.88
CA ILE A 243 6.10 -2.69 -8.68
C ILE A 243 5.67 -2.47 -10.14
N SER A 244 6.38 -1.63 -10.88
CA SER A 244 6.21 -1.49 -12.33
C SER A 244 6.32 -2.86 -13.00
N LYS A 245 5.33 -3.21 -13.82
CA LYS A 245 5.34 -4.49 -14.54
C LYS A 245 6.56 -4.63 -15.45
N SER A 246 7.03 -3.54 -16.08
CA SER A 246 8.24 -3.59 -16.90
C SER A 246 9.48 -3.97 -16.10
N VAL A 247 9.62 -3.46 -14.86
CA VAL A 247 10.72 -3.83 -13.97
C VAL A 247 10.58 -5.27 -13.49
N TRP A 248 9.37 -5.71 -13.20
CA TRP A 248 9.08 -7.08 -12.77
C TRP A 248 9.41 -8.10 -13.87
N ASP A 249 9.01 -7.81 -15.11
CA ASP A 249 9.21 -8.70 -16.26
C ASP A 249 10.69 -8.81 -16.70
N GLU A 250 11.54 -7.84 -16.33
CA GLU A 250 12.99 -7.89 -16.58
C GLU A 250 13.73 -8.80 -15.58
N MET A 251 13.08 -9.20 -14.47
CA MET A 251 13.66 -10.09 -13.47
C MET A 251 13.66 -11.54 -13.96
N SER A 252 14.71 -12.31 -13.62
CA SER A 252 14.66 -13.76 -13.78
C SER A 252 13.59 -14.39 -12.87
N PRO A 253 13.09 -15.59 -13.19
CA PRO A 253 12.14 -16.29 -12.32
C PRO A 253 12.63 -16.45 -10.88
N GLU A 254 13.93 -16.67 -10.68
CA GLU A 254 14.56 -16.80 -9.36
C GLU A 254 14.55 -15.45 -8.62
N GLN A 255 14.82 -14.34 -9.35
CA GLN A 255 14.73 -12.99 -8.78
C GLN A 255 13.31 -12.63 -8.40
N GLN A 256 12.33 -12.93 -9.26
CA GLN A 256 10.90 -12.72 -8.97
C GLN A 256 10.46 -13.49 -7.71
N GLN A 257 10.86 -14.76 -7.60
CA GLN A 257 10.55 -15.58 -6.44
C GLN A 257 11.18 -15.03 -5.16
N ALA A 258 12.45 -14.65 -5.20
CA ALA A 258 13.15 -14.08 -4.05
C ALA A 258 12.54 -12.72 -3.64
N PHE A 259 12.20 -11.88 -4.62
CA PHE A 259 11.56 -10.59 -4.39
C PHE A 259 10.18 -10.75 -3.74
N GLN A 260 9.34 -11.65 -4.28
CA GLN A 260 8.02 -11.92 -3.71
C GLN A 260 8.12 -12.45 -2.28
N ALA A 261 9.06 -13.37 -2.01
CA ALA A 261 9.27 -13.90 -0.67
C ALA A 261 9.67 -12.81 0.33
N ALA A 262 10.58 -11.91 -0.05
CA ALA A 262 10.97 -10.77 0.78
C ALA A 262 9.81 -9.79 1.02
N ALA A 263 8.98 -9.55 -0.01
CA ALA A 263 7.79 -8.73 0.10
C ALA A 263 6.75 -9.35 1.03
N ASP A 264 6.51 -10.67 0.91
CA ASP A 264 5.55 -11.40 1.76
C ASP A 264 5.98 -11.36 3.23
N GLU A 265 7.26 -11.56 3.53
CA GLU A 265 7.81 -11.48 4.89
C GLU A 265 7.66 -10.06 5.47
N ALA A 266 8.01 -9.04 4.70
CA ALA A 266 7.92 -7.65 5.13
C ALA A 266 6.46 -7.22 5.36
N MET A 267 5.54 -7.57 4.45
CA MET A 267 4.11 -7.28 4.59
C MET A 267 3.49 -8.00 5.78
N LYS A 268 3.84 -9.29 5.99
CA LYS A 268 3.34 -10.06 7.14
C LYS A 268 3.82 -9.47 8.46
N TRP A 269 5.09 -9.09 8.55
CA TRP A 269 5.61 -8.40 9.73
C TRP A 269 4.84 -7.09 10.00
N SER A 270 4.59 -6.28 8.96
CA SER A 270 3.85 -5.02 9.08
C SER A 270 2.41 -5.25 9.57
N GLU A 271 1.72 -6.25 9.02
CA GLU A 271 0.37 -6.65 9.46
C GLU A 271 0.35 -6.99 10.95
N ASP A 272 1.28 -7.84 11.41
CA ASP A 272 1.36 -8.23 12.82
C ASP A 272 1.60 -7.04 13.76
N GLN A 273 2.45 -6.09 13.34
CA GLN A 273 2.71 -4.87 14.12
C GLN A 273 1.47 -3.97 14.19
N HIS A 274 0.75 -3.79 13.08
CA HIS A 274 -0.48 -2.98 13.07
C HIS A 274 -1.56 -3.60 13.95
N VAL A 275 -1.82 -4.91 13.82
CA VAL A 275 -2.80 -5.63 14.65
C VAL A 275 -2.44 -5.55 16.14
N ALA A 276 -1.16 -5.62 16.48
CA ALA A 276 -0.71 -5.47 17.87
C ALA A 276 -0.90 -4.03 18.38
N GLN A 277 -0.59 -3.04 17.57
CA GLN A 277 -0.66 -1.63 17.94
C GLN A 277 -2.10 -1.15 18.11
N GLU A 278 -3.05 -1.58 17.27
CA GLU A 278 -4.48 -1.20 17.40
C GLU A 278 -5.04 -1.51 18.77
N LYS A 279 -4.61 -2.61 19.40
CA LYS A 279 -5.10 -3.04 20.73
C LYS A 279 -4.71 -2.08 21.86
N THR A 280 -3.64 -1.33 21.72
CA THR A 280 -3.10 -0.45 22.77
C THR A 280 -3.47 1.02 22.57
N LEU A 281 -3.72 1.44 21.31
CA LEU A 281 -3.92 2.84 20.96
C LEU A 281 -5.20 3.44 21.51
N ILE A 282 -6.25 2.65 21.73
CA ILE A 282 -7.50 3.12 22.37
C ILE A 282 -7.20 3.68 23.76
N ASP A 283 -6.44 2.96 24.56
CA ASP A 283 -6.11 3.38 25.92
C ASP A 283 -5.12 4.55 25.94
N GLU A 284 -4.17 4.56 25.01
CA GLU A 284 -3.26 5.71 24.84
C GLU A 284 -4.04 7.00 24.54
N PHE A 285 -4.97 6.96 23.58
CA PHE A 285 -5.76 8.14 23.19
C PHE A 285 -6.73 8.59 24.28
N LYS A 286 -7.35 7.65 25.01
CA LYS A 286 -8.14 7.99 26.21
C LYS A 286 -7.29 8.70 27.25
N THR A 287 -6.06 8.22 27.48
CA THR A 287 -5.11 8.85 28.40
C THR A 287 -4.69 10.25 27.91
N ALA A 288 -4.60 10.44 26.58
CA ALA A 288 -4.35 11.75 25.97
C ALA A 288 -5.57 12.69 26.00
N GLY A 289 -6.73 12.25 26.52
CA GLY A 289 -7.91 13.07 26.72
C GLY A 289 -8.97 12.98 25.62
N LEU A 290 -8.84 12.05 24.66
CA LEU A 290 -9.86 11.86 23.64
C LEU A 290 -11.03 11.02 24.16
N GLU A 291 -12.25 11.41 23.81
CA GLU A 291 -13.42 10.55 23.97
C GLU A 291 -13.37 9.45 22.86
N ILE A 292 -13.42 8.17 23.28
CA ILE A 292 -13.42 7.04 22.34
C ILE A 292 -14.57 6.12 22.67
N TYR A 293 -15.42 5.87 21.66
CA TYR A 293 -16.62 5.06 21.83
C TYR A 293 -17.05 4.40 20.51
N GLU A 294 -17.86 3.36 20.64
CA GLU A 294 -18.52 2.69 19.52
C GLU A 294 -19.88 3.34 19.25
N PRO A 295 -20.19 3.65 17.97
CA PRO A 295 -21.53 4.06 17.55
C PRO A 295 -22.41 2.82 17.27
N ASP A 296 -23.63 3.01 16.81
CA ASP A 296 -24.42 1.96 16.19
C ASP A 296 -23.81 1.54 14.85
N GLN A 297 -22.83 0.64 14.91
CA GLN A 297 -22.11 0.16 13.72
C GLN A 297 -23.03 -0.53 12.70
N GLU A 298 -24.14 -1.15 13.17
CA GLU A 298 -25.08 -1.80 12.26
C GLU A 298 -25.90 -0.77 11.46
N ALA A 299 -26.27 0.35 12.08
CA ALA A 299 -26.90 1.47 11.37
C ALA A 299 -25.96 2.03 10.29
N PHE A 300 -24.68 2.22 10.60
CA PHE A 300 -23.67 2.65 9.62
C PHE A 300 -23.49 1.64 8.49
N ARG A 301 -23.39 0.34 8.82
CA ARG A 301 -23.26 -0.74 7.83
C ARG A 301 -24.42 -0.76 6.86
N LYS A 302 -25.64 -0.76 7.38
CA LYS A 302 -26.87 -0.79 6.58
C LYS A 302 -26.96 0.42 5.64
N PHE A 303 -26.74 1.61 6.20
CA PHE A 303 -26.76 2.86 5.42
C PHE A 303 -25.72 2.85 4.30
N ALA A 304 -24.49 2.45 4.60
CA ALA A 304 -23.41 2.39 3.63
C ALA A 304 -23.70 1.36 2.52
N GLN A 305 -24.12 0.15 2.89
CA GLN A 305 -24.44 -0.90 1.92
C GLN A 305 -25.57 -0.47 0.98
N GLU A 306 -26.63 0.15 1.50
CA GLU A 306 -27.72 0.67 0.68
C GLU A 306 -27.22 1.76 -0.30
N LYS A 307 -26.37 2.66 0.16
CA LYS A 307 -25.75 3.71 -0.67
C LYS A 307 -24.91 3.09 -1.80
N TYR A 308 -24.04 2.11 -1.48
CA TYR A 308 -23.18 1.48 -2.47
C TYR A 308 -24.00 0.71 -3.52
N LEU A 309 -24.95 -0.13 -3.11
CA LEU A 309 -25.77 -0.92 -4.04
C LEU A 309 -26.61 -0.07 -5.00
N ASN A 310 -26.99 1.15 -4.59
CA ASN A 310 -27.75 2.09 -5.42
C ASN A 310 -26.86 3.11 -6.16
N SER A 311 -25.52 2.97 -6.10
CA SER A 311 -24.58 3.90 -6.71
C SER A 311 -24.26 3.57 -8.17
N GLU A 312 -23.72 4.56 -8.88
CA GLU A 312 -23.14 4.33 -10.21
C GLU A 312 -21.92 3.39 -10.15
N LEU A 313 -21.21 3.35 -9.01
CA LEU A 313 -20.05 2.46 -8.82
C LEU A 313 -20.44 0.99 -8.92
N ALA A 314 -21.58 0.62 -8.34
CA ALA A 314 -22.05 -0.78 -8.37
C ALA A 314 -22.34 -1.32 -9.76
N LYS A 315 -22.60 -0.44 -10.74
CA LYS A 315 -22.89 -0.86 -12.13
C LYS A 315 -21.66 -1.48 -12.83
N SER A 316 -20.46 -1.18 -12.36
CA SER A 316 -19.22 -1.73 -12.92
C SER A 316 -18.73 -2.98 -12.19
N TRP A 317 -19.38 -3.37 -11.08
CA TRP A 317 -18.90 -4.48 -10.28
C TRP A 317 -19.10 -5.83 -10.99
N PRO A 318 -18.11 -6.73 -10.95
CA PRO A 318 -18.27 -8.06 -11.49
C PRO A 318 -19.46 -8.81 -10.83
N GLU A 319 -20.21 -9.55 -11.63
CA GLU A 319 -21.37 -10.32 -11.14
C GLU A 319 -20.94 -11.31 -10.05
N GLY A 320 -21.68 -11.33 -8.93
CA GLY A 320 -21.44 -12.25 -7.81
C GLY A 320 -20.18 -11.96 -7.01
N VAL A 321 -19.49 -10.83 -7.23
CA VAL A 321 -18.24 -10.50 -6.51
C VAL A 321 -18.47 -10.30 -5.01
N LEU A 322 -19.59 -9.69 -4.62
CA LEU A 322 -19.90 -9.47 -3.20
C LEU A 322 -20.09 -10.78 -2.44
N GLU A 323 -20.80 -11.73 -3.04
CA GLU A 323 -21.02 -13.07 -2.48
C GLU A 323 -19.70 -13.85 -2.40
N LYS A 324 -18.86 -13.76 -3.43
CA LYS A 324 -17.53 -14.38 -3.42
C LYS A 324 -16.66 -13.82 -2.29
N VAL A 325 -16.63 -12.50 -2.12
CA VAL A 325 -15.88 -11.88 -1.03
C VAL A 325 -16.46 -12.24 0.33
N ALA A 326 -17.78 -12.18 0.51
CA ALA A 326 -18.42 -12.48 1.79
C ALA A 326 -18.19 -13.94 2.24
N GLY A 327 -18.00 -14.87 1.30
CA GLY A 327 -17.75 -16.30 1.56
C GLY A 327 -16.32 -16.69 1.91
N MET A 328 -15.36 -15.72 1.97
CA MET A 328 -13.93 -15.96 2.25
C MET A 328 -13.56 -15.85 3.76
#